data_d6b1d271bb03210a2136b01fa8e7fbf7
#
_entry.id   d6b1d271bb03210a2136b01fa8e7fbf7
#
_cell.length_a   1.000
_cell.length_b   1.000
_cell.length_c   1.000
_cell.angle_alpha   90.00
_cell.angle_beta   90.00
_cell.angle_gamma   90.00
#
_symmetry.space_group_name_H-M   'P 1'
#
loop_
_entity.id
_entity.type
_entity.pdbx_description
1 polymer ?
#
loop_
_entity_poly.entity_id
_entity_poly.type
_entity_poly.pdbx_seq_one_letter_code
_entity_poly.pdbx_strand_id
1 'polypeptide(L)'
;MKLKKIVLGTLVLTAAALLLNACAPAAQFPAAQSSAAQSQGGPLDGQSALRPAVNGERRSLTLPGFGQVNYYASPSGTGRPLVLTHSINAAGSAYEMKPLWDAYVGTRPVYALEWPGFGRSDRPDVTYTPELMTRALTALVAELNTDVDVVSLSLGSEFAARAALSEPRIKTLALISPSGMGEARGGTQRASDADRGVRLYTTLNSFGNTLYATLRTRPSIEYFLSRSFRGPVDQGLIDYAIDTTRQPGAKYAPLYFVSGRLFTPDAYGDLYRPLSTPTLVLYDRDGFVSFSRLPLFAQQPNARVVRIPDTDGLPHFEKPAEVKAALDAFWAATR
;
A
#
# COMPACT_ATOMS: atom_id res chain seq x y z
N MET A 1 27.37 7.90 25.20
CA MET A 1 26.40 8.24 24.10
C MET A 1 26.72 7.61 22.76
N LYS A 2 27.97 7.31 22.40
CA LYS A 2 28.37 6.68 21.11
C LYS A 2 28.03 5.17 21.01
N LEU A 3 28.04 4.40 22.09
CA LEU A 3 27.79 2.96 22.08
C LEU A 3 26.31 2.61 21.79
N LYS A 4 25.34 3.39 22.28
CA LYS A 4 23.91 3.17 22.01
C LYS A 4 23.53 3.41 20.54
N LYS A 5 24.22 4.31 19.83
CA LYS A 5 23.99 4.55 18.39
C LYS A 5 24.51 3.41 17.52
N ILE A 6 25.59 2.75 17.92
CA ILE A 6 26.18 1.61 17.17
C ILE A 6 25.29 0.37 17.31
N VAL A 7 24.78 0.08 18.49
CA VAL A 7 23.89 -1.08 18.73
C VAL A 7 22.56 -0.91 17.99
N LEU A 8 22.00 0.30 17.97
CA LEU A 8 20.75 0.58 17.25
C LEU A 8 20.94 0.50 15.72
N GLY A 9 22.07 1.01 15.21
CA GLY A 9 22.41 0.89 13.77
C GLY A 9 22.60 -0.55 13.32
N THR A 10 23.22 -1.40 14.14
CA THR A 10 23.45 -2.81 13.84
C THR A 10 22.14 -3.62 13.88
N LEU A 11 21.22 -3.31 14.81
CA LEU A 11 19.91 -3.99 14.90
C LEU A 11 18.98 -3.62 13.72
N VAL A 12 19.03 -2.36 13.28
CA VAL A 12 18.24 -1.90 12.10
C VAL A 12 18.83 -2.47 10.82
N LEU A 13 20.16 -2.57 10.71
CA LEU A 13 20.84 -3.20 9.57
C LEU A 13 20.61 -4.71 9.51
N THR A 14 20.53 -5.42 10.65
CA THR A 14 20.20 -6.85 10.65
C THR A 14 18.74 -7.11 10.33
N ALA A 15 17.80 -6.26 10.72
CA ALA A 15 16.41 -6.36 10.30
C ALA A 15 16.25 -6.07 8.79
N ALA A 16 16.98 -5.08 8.25
CA ALA A 16 17.02 -4.80 6.83
C ALA A 16 17.75 -5.89 6.02
N ALA A 17 18.83 -6.49 6.57
CA ALA A 17 19.54 -7.60 5.94
C ALA A 17 18.74 -8.91 5.93
N LEU A 18 17.87 -9.15 6.93
CA LEU A 18 16.90 -10.25 6.93
C LEU A 18 15.82 -10.09 5.83
N LEU A 19 15.53 -8.86 5.43
CA LEU A 19 14.64 -8.57 4.29
C LEU A 19 15.31 -8.78 2.92
N LEU A 20 16.65 -8.79 2.86
CA LEU A 20 17.41 -8.88 1.61
C LEU A 20 18.10 -10.25 1.40
N ASN A 21 18.29 -11.08 2.43
CA ASN A 21 19.05 -12.33 2.37
C ASN A 21 18.31 -13.51 3.01
N ALA A 22 17.15 -13.91 2.51
CA ALA A 22 16.48 -15.16 2.89
C ALA A 22 17.05 -16.37 2.13
N CYS A 23 18.36 -16.57 2.12
CA CYS A 23 19.06 -17.75 1.61
C CYS A 23 19.95 -18.37 2.69
N ALA A 24 19.37 -19.19 3.57
CA ALA A 24 20.11 -20.17 4.39
C ALA A 24 19.15 -21.31 4.86
N PRO A 25 19.62 -22.56 5.01
CA PRO A 25 18.75 -23.73 5.21
C PRO A 25 18.19 -23.82 6.63
N ALA A 26 16.97 -24.36 6.72
CA ALA A 26 16.14 -24.42 7.91
C ALA A 26 16.50 -25.61 8.84
N ALA A 27 16.47 -25.37 10.16
CA ALA A 27 16.39 -26.39 11.19
C ALA A 27 14.91 -26.72 11.51
N GLN A 28 14.60 -27.99 11.70
CA GLN A 28 13.24 -28.51 11.94
C GLN A 28 12.87 -28.43 13.43
N PHE A 29 11.64 -27.93 13.72
CA PHE A 29 10.98 -28.04 15.02
C PHE A 29 9.53 -28.49 14.87
N PRO A 30 8.96 -29.27 15.87
CA PRO A 30 7.66 -29.90 15.74
C PRO A 30 6.47 -28.95 15.95
N ALA A 31 5.33 -29.31 15.34
CA ALA A 31 4.10 -28.56 15.34
C ALA A 31 3.35 -28.60 16.69
N ALA A 32 2.90 -27.44 17.17
CA ALA A 32 1.97 -27.29 18.28
C ALA A 32 0.55 -26.96 17.77
N GLN A 33 -0.44 -27.70 18.29
CA GLN A 33 -1.86 -27.52 18.02
C GLN A 33 -2.40 -26.29 18.77
N SER A 34 -3.13 -25.40 18.09
CA SER A 34 -3.76 -24.23 18.71
C SER A 34 -5.26 -24.43 18.87
N SER A 35 -5.75 -24.29 20.09
CA SER A 35 -7.15 -24.16 20.43
C SER A 35 -7.60 -22.69 20.26
N ALA A 36 -8.71 -22.47 19.56
CA ALA A 36 -9.31 -21.16 19.38
C ALA A 36 -10.00 -20.69 20.66
N ALA A 37 -9.57 -19.57 21.22
CA ALA A 37 -10.30 -18.83 22.24
C ALA A 37 -10.81 -17.51 21.63
N GLN A 38 -12.13 -17.36 21.57
CA GLN A 38 -12.78 -16.11 21.20
C GLN A 38 -12.61 -15.10 22.33
N SER A 39 -11.93 -13.98 22.11
CA SER A 39 -11.91 -12.83 23.00
C SER A 39 -12.76 -11.71 22.43
N GLN A 40 -13.89 -11.45 23.08
CA GLN A 40 -14.67 -10.21 22.90
C GLN A 40 -13.86 -9.08 23.54
N GLY A 41 -13.29 -8.20 22.72
CA GLY A 41 -12.63 -6.97 23.14
C GLY A 41 -13.61 -5.80 23.13
N GLY A 42 -14.02 -5.34 24.31
CA GLY A 42 -14.67 -4.04 24.48
C GLY A 42 -13.70 -2.86 24.21
N PRO A 43 -14.18 -1.62 24.07
CA PRO A 43 -13.34 -0.47 23.78
C PRO A 43 -12.35 -0.22 24.93
N LEU A 44 -11.05 -0.16 24.61
CA LEU A 44 -10.03 0.23 25.58
C LEU A 44 -10.03 1.76 25.69
N ASP A 45 -10.48 2.26 26.85
CA ASP A 45 -10.40 3.65 27.22
C ASP A 45 -8.95 4.14 27.23
N GLY A 46 -8.66 5.28 26.57
CA GLY A 46 -7.42 6.04 26.70
C GLY A 46 -6.58 6.22 25.44
N GLN A 47 -6.98 5.74 24.25
CA GLN A 47 -6.25 6.02 23.01
C GLN A 47 -6.87 7.20 22.26
N SER A 48 -6.03 8.22 22.00
CA SER A 48 -6.42 9.35 21.15
C SER A 48 -6.90 8.83 19.78
N ALA A 49 -8.12 9.20 19.39
CA ALA A 49 -8.66 8.83 18.08
C ALA A 49 -7.74 9.36 16.98
N LEU A 50 -7.33 8.49 16.05
CA LEU A 50 -6.49 8.88 14.91
C LEU A 50 -7.09 10.12 14.21
N ARG A 51 -6.30 11.19 14.04
CA ARG A 51 -6.75 12.39 13.30
C ARG A 51 -7.10 12.05 11.85
N PRO A 52 -7.92 12.85 11.15
CA PRO A 52 -8.16 12.63 9.73
C PRO A 52 -6.88 12.71 8.90
N ALA A 53 -6.73 11.83 7.92
CA ALA A 53 -5.60 11.83 6.98
C ALA A 53 -5.71 12.98 5.97
N VAL A 54 -6.93 13.28 5.55
CA VAL A 54 -7.28 14.36 4.60
C VAL A 54 -8.54 15.07 5.08
N ASN A 55 -8.76 16.28 4.57
CA ASN A 55 -9.94 17.06 4.91
C ASN A 55 -11.16 16.60 4.08
N GLY A 56 -11.79 15.51 4.48
CA GLY A 56 -12.97 14.93 3.84
C GLY A 56 -13.94 14.34 4.87
N GLU A 57 -15.16 14.11 4.43
CA GLU A 57 -16.15 13.37 5.20
C GLU A 57 -15.67 11.92 5.38
N ARG A 58 -15.65 11.43 6.61
CA ARG A 58 -15.31 10.04 6.89
C ARG A 58 -16.52 9.16 6.71
N ARG A 59 -16.37 8.14 5.91
CA ARG A 59 -17.35 7.10 5.66
C ARG A 59 -16.73 5.72 5.84
N SER A 60 -17.57 4.72 5.98
CA SER A 60 -17.14 3.32 6.04
C SER A 60 -18.12 2.44 5.29
N LEU A 61 -17.60 1.35 4.77
CA LEU A 61 -18.36 0.25 4.21
C LEU A 61 -18.07 -1.02 5.01
N THR A 62 -19.07 -1.88 5.16
CA THR A 62 -18.91 -3.19 5.80
C THR A 62 -18.39 -4.18 4.78
N LEU A 63 -17.23 -4.76 5.04
CA LEU A 63 -16.68 -5.82 4.21
C LEU A 63 -16.96 -7.19 4.87
N PRO A 64 -17.83 -8.01 4.30
CA PRO A 64 -18.22 -9.30 4.89
C PRO A 64 -17.01 -10.18 5.21
N GLY A 65 -16.96 -10.70 6.44
CA GLY A 65 -15.87 -11.52 6.94
C GLY A 65 -14.60 -10.76 7.37
N PHE A 66 -14.63 -9.41 7.33
CA PHE A 66 -13.51 -8.57 7.77
C PHE A 66 -13.91 -7.56 8.83
N GLY A 67 -14.88 -6.69 8.55
CA GLY A 67 -15.29 -5.56 9.40
C GLY A 67 -15.47 -4.28 8.59
N GLN A 68 -15.20 -3.13 9.22
CA GLN A 68 -15.35 -1.83 8.61
C GLN A 68 -14.09 -1.43 7.82
N VAL A 69 -14.29 -1.02 6.57
CA VAL A 69 -13.28 -0.39 5.73
C VAL A 69 -13.62 1.08 5.60
N ASN A 70 -12.70 1.94 6.03
CA ASN A 70 -12.90 3.38 6.02
C ASN A 70 -12.43 4.02 4.70
N TYR A 71 -13.10 5.10 4.33
CA TYR A 71 -12.67 5.98 3.26
C TYR A 71 -13.05 7.42 3.56
N TYR A 72 -12.33 8.35 2.96
CA TYR A 72 -12.66 9.76 2.97
C TYR A 72 -13.42 10.11 1.70
N ALA A 73 -14.41 10.98 1.80
CA ALA A 73 -15.27 11.42 0.71
C ALA A 73 -15.33 12.94 0.61
N SER A 74 -15.18 13.44 -0.60
CA SER A 74 -15.54 14.79 -1.01
C SER A 74 -16.34 14.68 -2.31
N PRO A 75 -17.68 14.58 -2.24
CA PRO A 75 -18.51 14.33 -3.42
C PRO A 75 -18.72 15.60 -4.29
N SER A 76 -18.15 16.73 -3.91
CA SER A 76 -18.29 18.00 -4.63
C SER A 76 -17.46 18.04 -5.92
N GLY A 77 -17.90 18.88 -6.87
CA GLY A 77 -17.27 19.02 -8.17
C GLY A 77 -17.99 18.24 -9.26
N THR A 78 -17.41 18.20 -10.45
CA THR A 78 -18.03 17.60 -11.65
C THR A 78 -17.13 16.57 -12.31
N GLY A 79 -17.75 15.67 -13.07
CA GLY A 79 -17.03 14.63 -13.81
C GLY A 79 -16.94 13.31 -13.08
N ARG A 80 -16.15 12.39 -13.64
CA ARG A 80 -16.01 11.04 -13.11
C ARG A 80 -15.29 11.08 -11.75
N PRO A 81 -15.82 10.39 -10.71
CA PRO A 81 -15.18 10.31 -9.40
C PRO A 81 -13.75 9.77 -9.47
N LEU A 82 -12.88 10.32 -8.63
CA LEU A 82 -11.50 9.89 -8.45
C LEU A 82 -11.37 9.07 -7.16
N VAL A 83 -10.92 7.84 -7.27
CA VAL A 83 -10.61 6.99 -6.12
C VAL A 83 -9.09 6.94 -5.96
N LEU A 84 -8.62 7.34 -4.79
CA LEU A 84 -7.22 7.34 -4.39
C LEU A 84 -6.95 6.17 -3.44
N THR A 85 -5.88 5.42 -3.70
CA THR A 85 -5.47 4.30 -2.84
C THR A 85 -3.98 4.39 -2.52
N HIS A 86 -3.67 4.29 -1.23
CA HIS A 86 -2.32 4.44 -0.69
C HIS A 86 -1.46 3.18 -0.88
N SER A 87 -0.18 3.27 -0.55
CA SER A 87 0.75 2.13 -0.57
C SER A 87 0.49 1.15 0.58
N ILE A 88 1.22 0.04 0.57
CA ILE A 88 1.31 -0.88 1.70
C ILE A 88 2.74 -0.83 2.27
N ASN A 89 2.82 -0.47 3.54
CA ASN A 89 4.06 -0.45 4.30
C ASN A 89 3.75 -0.63 5.81
N ALA A 90 4.67 -0.32 6.71
CA ALA A 90 4.42 -0.47 8.16
C ALA A 90 3.39 0.55 8.70
N ALA A 91 3.11 1.63 7.99
CA ALA A 91 2.33 2.79 8.45
C ALA A 91 1.43 3.39 7.37
N GLY A 92 1.13 2.64 6.30
CA GLY A 92 0.35 3.10 5.16
C GLY A 92 -1.00 3.72 5.56
N SER A 93 -1.40 4.77 4.85
CA SER A 93 -2.66 5.47 5.10
C SER A 93 -3.04 6.39 3.95
N ALA A 94 -4.28 6.86 3.93
CA ALA A 94 -4.76 7.85 2.96
C ALA A 94 -3.94 9.17 2.98
N TYR A 95 -3.16 9.45 4.03
CA TYR A 95 -2.26 10.60 4.06
C TYR A 95 -1.22 10.56 2.92
N GLU A 96 -0.79 9.38 2.51
CA GLU A 96 0.11 9.22 1.36
C GLU A 96 -0.48 9.77 0.05
N MET A 97 -1.78 9.93 -0.03
CA MET A 97 -2.48 10.48 -1.20
C MET A 97 -2.90 11.96 -1.03
N LYS A 98 -2.49 12.59 0.10
CA LYS A 98 -2.90 13.96 0.42
C LYS A 98 -2.57 14.99 -0.66
N PRO A 99 -1.40 15.01 -1.32
CA PRO A 99 -1.14 15.97 -2.39
C PRO A 99 -2.12 15.86 -3.56
N LEU A 100 -2.56 14.64 -3.91
CA LEU A 100 -3.57 14.44 -4.95
C LEU A 100 -4.97 14.75 -4.46
N TRP A 101 -5.29 14.42 -3.21
CA TRP A 101 -6.54 14.83 -2.59
C TRP A 101 -6.70 16.36 -2.66
N ASP A 102 -5.70 17.09 -2.19
CA ASP A 102 -5.72 18.56 -2.16
C ASP A 102 -5.78 19.17 -3.58
N ALA A 103 -5.18 18.49 -4.57
CA ALA A 103 -5.18 18.96 -5.97
C ALA A 103 -6.53 18.80 -6.68
N TYR A 104 -7.38 17.86 -6.25
CA TYR A 104 -8.63 17.55 -6.95
C TYR A 104 -9.90 17.80 -6.13
N VAL A 105 -9.80 17.95 -4.81
CA VAL A 105 -10.95 18.26 -3.94
C VAL A 105 -11.64 19.55 -4.44
N GLY A 106 -12.98 19.52 -4.53
CA GLY A 106 -13.78 20.64 -5.01
C GLY A 106 -13.84 20.79 -6.54
N THR A 107 -12.91 20.18 -7.30
CA THR A 107 -12.94 20.21 -8.77
C THR A 107 -13.68 19.02 -9.35
N ARG A 108 -13.54 17.86 -8.74
CA ARG A 108 -14.25 16.60 -9.05
C ARG A 108 -14.56 15.85 -7.77
N PRO A 109 -15.53 14.90 -7.77
CA PRO A 109 -15.70 14.01 -6.61
C PRO A 109 -14.43 13.20 -6.33
N VAL A 110 -13.93 13.21 -5.08
CA VAL A 110 -12.71 12.50 -4.67
C VAL A 110 -13.00 11.60 -3.48
N TYR A 111 -12.47 10.39 -3.53
CA TYR A 111 -12.56 9.39 -2.48
C TYR A 111 -11.17 8.82 -2.20
N ALA A 112 -10.80 8.69 -0.94
CA ALA A 112 -9.52 8.09 -0.54
C ALA A 112 -9.78 6.87 0.34
N LEU A 113 -9.52 5.68 -0.20
CA LEU A 113 -9.69 4.41 0.49
C LEU A 113 -8.55 4.17 1.47
N GLU A 114 -8.88 3.70 2.66
CA GLU A 114 -7.91 3.12 3.59
C GLU A 114 -8.01 1.60 3.55
N TRP A 115 -6.95 0.95 3.09
CA TRP A 115 -6.94 -0.50 2.93
C TRP A 115 -7.28 -1.24 4.23
N PRO A 116 -7.86 -2.46 4.17
CA PRO A 116 -8.04 -3.33 5.33
C PRO A 116 -6.77 -3.44 6.17
N GLY A 117 -6.86 -3.15 7.46
CA GLY A 117 -5.72 -3.18 8.38
C GLY A 117 -4.90 -1.90 8.45
N PHE A 118 -5.27 -0.85 7.73
CA PHE A 118 -4.54 0.41 7.64
C PHE A 118 -5.44 1.63 7.95
N GLY A 119 -4.79 2.77 8.20
CA GLY A 119 -5.48 4.03 8.47
C GLY A 119 -6.52 3.90 9.58
N ARG A 120 -7.78 4.17 9.27
CA ARG A 120 -8.94 4.04 10.16
C ARG A 120 -9.77 2.79 9.92
N SER A 121 -9.41 1.97 8.92
CA SER A 121 -10.05 0.67 8.70
C SER A 121 -9.79 -0.27 9.86
N ASP A 122 -10.72 -1.20 10.10
CA ASP A 122 -10.55 -2.23 11.12
C ASP A 122 -9.25 -3.01 10.93
N ARG A 123 -8.70 -3.51 12.05
CA ARG A 123 -7.43 -4.23 12.10
C ARG A 123 -7.57 -5.54 12.89
N PRO A 124 -8.50 -6.42 12.52
CA PRO A 124 -8.64 -7.70 13.20
C PRO A 124 -7.41 -8.58 12.97
N ASP A 125 -7.18 -9.51 13.88
CA ASP A 125 -6.17 -10.58 13.70
C ASP A 125 -6.74 -11.67 12.77
N VAL A 126 -6.69 -11.40 11.48
CA VAL A 126 -7.19 -12.28 10.41
C VAL A 126 -6.12 -12.46 9.33
N THR A 127 -6.37 -13.37 8.39
CA THR A 127 -5.50 -13.51 7.21
C THR A 127 -5.72 -12.34 6.24
N TYR A 128 -4.68 -11.53 6.04
CA TYR A 128 -4.66 -10.49 5.02
C TYR A 128 -4.13 -11.05 3.72
N THR A 129 -4.87 -10.85 2.62
CA THR A 129 -4.52 -11.35 1.28
C THR A 129 -4.70 -10.27 0.22
N PRO A 130 -4.09 -10.40 -0.96
CA PRO A 130 -4.34 -9.52 -2.09
C PRO A 130 -5.83 -9.43 -2.47
N GLU A 131 -6.56 -10.55 -2.35
CA GLU A 131 -7.99 -10.65 -2.65
C GLU A 131 -8.82 -9.84 -1.65
N LEU A 132 -8.47 -9.85 -0.36
CA LEU A 132 -9.12 -9.02 0.66
C LEU A 132 -8.97 -7.53 0.32
N MET A 133 -7.76 -7.09 -0.05
CA MET A 133 -7.48 -5.72 -0.46
C MET A 133 -8.29 -5.36 -1.72
N THR A 134 -8.26 -6.22 -2.74
CA THR A 134 -9.02 -6.03 -3.98
C THR A 134 -10.52 -5.88 -3.70
N ARG A 135 -11.09 -6.73 -2.82
CA ARG A 135 -12.50 -6.65 -2.42
C ARG A 135 -12.86 -5.31 -1.79
N ALA A 136 -11.96 -4.70 -1.01
CA ALA A 136 -12.22 -3.39 -0.41
C ALA A 136 -12.39 -2.30 -1.48
N LEU A 137 -11.54 -2.31 -2.52
CA LEU A 137 -11.65 -1.36 -3.63
C LEU A 137 -12.91 -1.61 -4.47
N THR A 138 -13.20 -2.86 -4.85
CA THR A 138 -14.39 -3.19 -5.62
C THR A 138 -15.67 -2.89 -4.85
N ALA A 139 -15.67 -3.08 -3.52
CA ALA A 139 -16.82 -2.72 -2.67
C ALA A 139 -17.03 -1.19 -2.63
N LEU A 140 -15.96 -0.39 -2.57
CA LEU A 140 -16.08 1.07 -2.67
C LEU A 140 -16.62 1.49 -4.04
N VAL A 141 -16.12 0.92 -5.14
CA VAL A 141 -16.63 1.21 -6.48
C VAL A 141 -18.11 0.82 -6.61
N ALA A 142 -18.51 -0.30 -6.00
CA ALA A 142 -19.90 -0.73 -5.94
C ALA A 142 -20.78 0.25 -5.13
N GLU A 143 -20.29 0.74 -3.99
CA GLU A 143 -20.97 1.74 -3.15
C GLU A 143 -21.18 3.05 -3.91
N LEU A 144 -20.17 3.50 -4.67
CA LEU A 144 -20.27 4.70 -5.49
C LEU A 144 -21.23 4.54 -6.68
N ASN A 145 -21.47 3.32 -7.11
CA ASN A 145 -22.41 2.92 -8.17
C ASN A 145 -22.30 3.77 -9.45
N THR A 146 -21.08 4.13 -9.83
CA THR A 146 -20.77 4.93 -11.03
C THR A 146 -19.39 4.56 -11.57
N ASP A 147 -19.12 4.98 -12.81
CA ASP A 147 -17.78 4.89 -13.40
C ASP A 147 -16.77 5.73 -12.61
N VAL A 148 -15.58 5.21 -12.40
CA VAL A 148 -14.52 5.85 -11.61
C VAL A 148 -13.18 5.84 -12.34
N ASP A 149 -12.33 6.83 -12.00
CA ASP A 149 -10.90 6.81 -12.26
C ASP A 149 -10.19 6.41 -10.97
N VAL A 150 -9.19 5.53 -11.03
CA VAL A 150 -8.42 5.09 -9.86
C VAL A 150 -6.98 5.56 -9.97
N VAL A 151 -6.45 6.18 -8.91
CA VAL A 151 -5.01 6.42 -8.74
C VAL A 151 -4.51 5.59 -7.57
N SER A 152 -3.48 4.80 -7.80
CA SER A 152 -2.95 3.87 -6.81
C SER A 152 -1.44 3.95 -6.67
N LEU A 153 -0.95 3.82 -5.43
CA LEU A 153 0.45 3.96 -5.08
C LEU A 153 1.10 2.60 -4.76
N SER A 154 2.30 2.35 -5.33
CA SER A 154 3.20 1.25 -4.97
C SER A 154 2.50 -0.13 -5.00
N LEU A 155 2.48 -0.90 -3.90
CA LEU A 155 1.82 -2.21 -3.83
C LEU A 155 0.29 -2.11 -3.96
N GLY A 156 -0.32 -0.99 -3.60
CA GLY A 156 -1.73 -0.73 -3.88
C GLY A 156 -2.08 -0.88 -5.35
N SER A 157 -1.12 -0.63 -6.25
CA SER A 157 -1.26 -0.77 -7.71
C SER A 157 -1.58 -2.21 -8.14
N GLU A 158 -1.03 -3.23 -7.45
CA GLU A 158 -1.36 -4.63 -7.75
C GLU A 158 -2.83 -4.93 -7.41
N PHE A 159 -3.35 -4.39 -6.31
CA PHE A 159 -4.76 -4.58 -5.93
C PHE A 159 -5.70 -3.79 -6.83
N ALA A 160 -5.32 -2.58 -7.25
CA ALA A 160 -6.08 -1.77 -8.19
C ALA A 160 -6.12 -2.43 -9.59
N ALA A 161 -5.00 -2.96 -10.07
CA ALA A 161 -4.95 -3.70 -11.32
C ALA A 161 -5.83 -4.96 -11.27
N ARG A 162 -5.75 -5.74 -10.18
CA ARG A 162 -6.61 -6.92 -9.96
C ARG A 162 -8.09 -6.54 -9.94
N ALA A 163 -8.46 -5.42 -9.31
CA ALA A 163 -9.82 -4.91 -9.31
C ALA A 163 -10.29 -4.55 -10.72
N ALA A 164 -9.47 -3.86 -11.51
CA ALA A 164 -9.82 -3.44 -12.86
C ALA A 164 -10.02 -4.61 -13.84
N LEU A 165 -9.41 -5.77 -13.58
CA LEU A 165 -9.65 -6.99 -14.38
C LEU A 165 -11.08 -7.55 -14.23
N SER A 166 -11.80 -7.19 -13.16
CA SER A 166 -13.13 -7.73 -12.86
C SER A 166 -14.21 -6.66 -12.63
N GLU A 167 -13.83 -5.40 -12.46
CA GLU A 167 -14.76 -4.30 -12.18
C GLU A 167 -14.79 -3.28 -13.34
N PRO A 168 -15.77 -3.41 -14.26
CA PRO A 168 -15.81 -2.61 -15.49
C PRO A 168 -16.08 -1.11 -15.25
N ARG A 169 -16.53 -0.72 -14.05
CA ARG A 169 -16.69 0.69 -13.69
C ARG A 169 -15.36 1.40 -13.41
N ILE A 170 -14.25 0.67 -13.26
CA ILE A 170 -12.91 1.27 -13.25
C ILE A 170 -12.52 1.58 -14.69
N LYS A 171 -12.67 2.84 -15.10
CA LYS A 171 -12.46 3.27 -16.49
C LYS A 171 -11.02 3.62 -16.80
N THR A 172 -10.27 4.09 -15.83
CA THR A 172 -8.84 4.36 -15.97
C THR A 172 -8.09 3.99 -14.70
N LEU A 173 -6.85 3.57 -14.89
CA LEU A 173 -5.87 3.39 -13.80
C LEU A 173 -4.71 4.37 -13.98
N ALA A 174 -4.32 5.04 -12.90
CA ALA A 174 -3.03 5.71 -12.83
C ALA A 174 -2.23 5.12 -11.67
N LEU A 175 -1.07 4.58 -11.97
CA LEU A 175 -0.24 3.81 -11.05
C LEU A 175 1.02 4.62 -10.77
N ILE A 176 1.23 4.99 -9.50
CA ILE A 176 2.40 5.76 -9.05
C ILE A 176 3.41 4.79 -8.47
N SER A 177 4.62 4.76 -9.04
CA SER A 177 5.71 3.86 -8.60
C SER A 177 5.22 2.42 -8.34
N PRO A 178 4.50 1.77 -9.31
CA PRO A 178 3.84 0.51 -9.07
C PRO A 178 4.82 -0.62 -8.76
N SER A 179 4.53 -1.43 -7.75
CA SER A 179 5.21 -2.71 -7.55
C SER A 179 4.87 -3.69 -8.68
N GLY A 180 5.65 -4.75 -8.83
CA GLY A 180 5.38 -5.79 -9.82
C GLY A 180 5.77 -5.47 -11.27
N MET A 181 6.38 -4.31 -11.53
CA MET A 181 6.97 -3.96 -12.84
C MET A 181 8.43 -4.45 -12.99
N GLY A 182 8.94 -5.17 -12.01
CA GLY A 182 10.23 -5.87 -12.05
C GLY A 182 10.09 -7.33 -12.47
N GLU A 183 11.17 -8.11 -12.30
CA GLU A 183 11.15 -9.54 -12.53
C GLU A 183 10.17 -10.26 -11.60
N ALA A 184 9.62 -11.38 -12.06
CA ALA A 184 8.72 -12.20 -11.28
C ALA A 184 9.39 -12.65 -9.97
N ARG A 185 8.69 -12.55 -8.86
CA ARG A 185 9.16 -13.02 -7.57
C ARG A 185 9.10 -14.55 -7.55
N GLY A 186 10.21 -15.20 -7.24
CA GLY A 186 10.25 -16.65 -7.01
C GLY A 186 10.37 -17.54 -8.25
N GLY A 187 10.49 -17.02 -9.46
CA GLY A 187 10.76 -17.81 -10.67
C GLY A 187 9.89 -19.08 -10.79
N THR A 188 10.52 -20.26 -10.98
CA THR A 188 9.84 -21.56 -11.10
C THR A 188 9.40 -22.18 -9.76
N GLN A 189 9.61 -21.50 -8.62
CA GLN A 189 9.38 -22.04 -7.26
C GLN A 189 8.17 -21.41 -6.52
N ARG A 190 7.10 -21.07 -7.25
CA ARG A 190 5.91 -20.41 -6.67
C ARG A 190 5.35 -21.06 -5.39
N ALA A 191 5.30 -22.40 -5.35
CA ALA A 191 4.77 -23.13 -4.17
C ALA A 191 5.72 -23.02 -2.96
N SER A 192 7.03 -23.16 -3.16
CA SER A 192 8.02 -23.06 -2.08
C SER A 192 8.12 -21.62 -1.51
N ASP A 193 7.80 -20.61 -2.30
CA ASP A 193 7.80 -19.21 -1.86
C ASP A 193 6.55 -18.88 -1.02
N ALA A 194 5.39 -19.47 -1.35
CA ALA A 194 4.20 -19.36 -0.51
C ALA A 194 4.43 -19.98 0.89
N ASP A 195 5.02 -21.17 0.94
CA ASP A 195 5.37 -21.83 2.21
C ASP A 195 6.45 -21.07 2.98
N ARG A 196 7.41 -20.46 2.28
CA ARG A 196 8.42 -19.58 2.89
C ARG A 196 7.76 -18.34 3.49
N GLY A 197 6.83 -17.71 2.78
CA GLY A 197 6.05 -16.57 3.27
C GLY A 197 5.24 -16.93 4.52
N VAL A 198 4.61 -18.11 4.57
CA VAL A 198 3.89 -18.61 5.76
C VAL A 198 4.83 -18.82 6.93
N ARG A 199 5.98 -19.48 6.73
CA ARG A 199 6.98 -19.68 7.79
C ARG A 199 7.55 -18.36 8.28
N LEU A 200 7.87 -17.44 7.37
CA LEU A 200 8.37 -16.12 7.72
C LEU A 200 7.32 -15.34 8.52
N TYR A 201 6.06 -15.34 8.09
CA TYR A 201 4.97 -14.71 8.84
C TYR A 201 4.85 -15.31 10.26
N THR A 202 4.85 -16.63 10.40
CA THR A 202 4.74 -17.30 11.71
C THR A 202 5.90 -16.91 12.62
N THR A 203 7.12 -16.90 12.09
CA THR A 203 8.32 -16.46 12.83
C THR A 203 8.21 -14.99 13.23
N LEU A 204 7.87 -14.10 12.29
CA LEU A 204 7.72 -12.67 12.55
C LEU A 204 6.59 -12.41 13.56
N ASN A 205 5.49 -13.13 13.49
CA ASN A 205 4.37 -12.94 14.41
C ASN A 205 4.70 -13.40 15.84
N SER A 206 5.57 -14.41 16.02
CA SER A 206 6.05 -14.82 17.35
C SER A 206 6.82 -13.70 18.07
N PHE A 207 7.52 -12.84 17.33
CA PHE A 207 8.24 -11.66 17.82
C PHE A 207 7.54 -10.34 17.40
N GLY A 208 6.32 -10.43 16.89
CA GLY A 208 5.63 -9.34 16.19
C GLY A 208 5.51 -8.04 16.99
N ASN A 209 5.30 -8.15 18.29
CA ASN A 209 5.21 -6.98 19.16
C ASN A 209 6.56 -6.24 19.25
N THR A 210 7.67 -6.96 19.42
CA THR A 210 9.01 -6.38 19.52
C THR A 210 9.49 -5.83 18.18
N LEU A 211 9.29 -6.59 17.10
CA LEU A 211 9.63 -6.17 15.75
C LEU A 211 8.85 -4.91 15.36
N TYR A 212 7.53 -4.94 15.55
CA TYR A 212 6.69 -3.81 15.20
C TYR A 212 6.96 -2.59 16.10
N ALA A 213 7.26 -2.80 17.38
CA ALA A 213 7.68 -1.72 18.28
C ALA A 213 8.95 -1.00 17.78
N THR A 214 9.85 -1.72 17.13
CA THR A 214 11.04 -1.13 16.49
C THR A 214 10.70 -0.40 15.20
N LEU A 215 9.89 -1.01 14.35
CA LEU A 215 9.49 -0.44 13.05
C LEU A 215 8.70 0.87 13.21
N ARG A 216 7.88 1.00 14.24
CA ARG A 216 7.06 2.20 14.51
C ARG A 216 7.78 3.35 15.20
N THR A 217 9.09 3.25 15.46
CA THR A 217 9.85 4.37 16.02
C THR A 217 10.05 5.47 14.98
N ARG A 218 10.06 6.74 15.41
CA ARG A 218 10.30 7.87 14.51
C ARG A 218 11.57 7.68 13.65
N PRO A 219 12.75 7.32 14.20
CA PRO A 219 13.95 7.11 13.38
C PRO A 219 13.79 6.01 12.33
N SER A 220 13.02 4.94 12.63
CA SER A 220 12.75 3.88 11.67
C SER A 220 11.84 4.36 10.55
N ILE A 221 10.74 5.05 10.89
CA ILE A 221 9.80 5.61 9.92
C ILE A 221 10.50 6.62 9.00
N GLU A 222 11.28 7.55 9.58
CA GLU A 222 12.05 8.54 8.81
C GLU A 222 13.05 7.86 7.88
N TYR A 223 13.75 6.82 8.34
CA TYR A 223 14.69 6.06 7.51
C TYR A 223 14.00 5.42 6.30
N PHE A 224 12.85 4.73 6.49
CA PHE A 224 12.16 4.09 5.38
C PHE A 224 11.52 5.10 4.44
N LEU A 225 10.90 6.15 4.94
CA LEU A 225 10.33 7.22 4.11
C LEU A 225 11.41 7.96 3.32
N SER A 226 12.58 8.25 3.91
CA SER A 226 13.66 8.93 3.20
C SER A 226 14.17 8.18 1.96
N ARG A 227 13.89 6.88 1.85
CA ARG A 227 14.23 6.09 0.66
C ARG A 227 13.20 6.23 -0.49
N SER A 228 12.07 6.86 -0.20
CA SER A 228 11.02 7.17 -1.17
C SER A 228 10.97 8.66 -1.53
N PHE A 229 11.91 9.45 -0.99
CA PHE A 229 12.07 10.87 -1.26
C PHE A 229 13.50 11.17 -1.69
N ARG A 230 13.65 11.98 -2.71
CA ARG A 230 14.93 12.54 -3.11
C ARG A 230 15.29 13.76 -2.26
N GLY A 231 14.29 14.53 -1.92
CA GLY A 231 14.36 15.68 -1.02
C GLY A 231 14.04 15.36 0.43
N PRO A 232 13.82 16.36 1.25
CA PRO A 232 13.36 16.16 2.63
C PRO A 232 11.98 15.54 2.66
N VAL A 233 11.77 14.60 3.58
CA VAL A 233 10.49 13.93 3.79
C VAL A 233 9.48 14.91 4.36
N ASP A 234 8.22 14.83 3.89
CA ASP A 234 7.11 15.59 4.45
C ASP A 234 6.90 15.25 5.94
N GLN A 235 6.98 16.25 6.81
CA GLN A 235 6.89 16.07 8.26
C GLN A 235 5.48 15.61 8.67
N GLY A 236 4.46 16.09 8.00
CA GLY A 236 3.08 15.66 8.25
C GLY A 236 2.87 14.19 7.94
N LEU A 237 3.53 13.66 6.89
CA LEU A 237 3.54 12.24 6.56
C LEU A 237 4.23 11.42 7.65
N ILE A 238 5.40 11.86 8.15
CA ILE A 238 6.11 11.20 9.26
C ILE A 238 5.21 11.16 10.51
N ASP A 239 4.65 12.30 10.89
CA ASP A 239 3.82 12.41 12.09
C ASP A 239 2.55 11.54 11.98
N TYR A 240 1.90 11.54 10.81
CA TYR A 240 0.73 10.70 10.59
C TYR A 240 1.07 9.20 10.58
N ALA A 241 2.20 8.83 9.99
CA ALA A 241 2.71 7.47 10.03
C ALA A 241 2.93 6.99 11.47
N ILE A 242 3.50 7.83 12.35
CA ILE A 242 3.66 7.51 13.76
C ILE A 242 2.30 7.31 14.44
N ASP A 243 1.33 8.19 14.19
CA ASP A 243 0.00 8.12 14.80
C ASP A 243 -0.74 6.85 14.37
N THR A 244 -0.69 6.49 13.08
CA THR A 244 -1.37 5.28 12.58
C THR A 244 -0.74 3.99 13.10
N THR A 245 0.58 3.95 13.32
CA THR A 245 1.25 2.77 13.90
C THR A 245 0.94 2.51 15.38
N ARG A 246 0.39 3.49 16.07
CA ARG A 246 -0.01 3.38 17.48
C ARG A 246 -1.41 2.82 17.67
N GLN A 247 -2.18 2.66 16.59
CA GLN A 247 -3.54 2.17 16.67
C GLN A 247 -3.59 0.68 17.04
N PRO A 248 -4.63 0.20 17.74
CA PRO A 248 -4.81 -1.21 18.04
C PRO A 248 -4.76 -2.06 16.76
N GLY A 249 -4.11 -3.22 16.81
CA GLY A 249 -4.02 -4.13 15.67
C GLY A 249 -3.13 -3.65 14.51
N ALA A 250 -2.48 -2.50 14.61
CA ALA A 250 -1.69 -1.90 13.52
C ALA A 250 -0.52 -2.77 13.03
N LYS A 251 -0.14 -3.81 13.77
CA LYS A 251 0.92 -4.75 13.39
C LYS A 251 0.46 -5.81 12.38
N TYR A 252 -0.82 -6.18 12.36
CA TYR A 252 -1.26 -7.40 11.66
C TYR A 252 -1.04 -7.30 10.14
N ALA A 253 -1.67 -6.36 9.45
CA ALA A 253 -1.48 -6.22 8.00
C ALA A 253 -0.01 -5.95 7.58
N PRO A 254 0.77 -5.08 8.27
CA PRO A 254 2.19 -4.91 7.98
C PRO A 254 3.03 -6.19 8.10
N LEU A 255 2.72 -7.12 9.00
CA LEU A 255 3.43 -8.39 9.08
C LEU A 255 3.18 -9.27 7.84
N TYR A 256 1.99 -9.23 7.25
CA TYR A 256 1.71 -9.90 5.96
C TYR A 256 2.48 -9.23 4.81
N PHE A 257 2.61 -7.92 4.82
CA PHE A 257 3.46 -7.20 3.86
C PHE A 257 4.93 -7.62 3.97
N VAL A 258 5.52 -7.53 5.17
CA VAL A 258 6.94 -7.86 5.40
C VAL A 258 7.25 -9.34 5.08
N SER A 259 6.30 -10.24 5.31
CA SER A 259 6.44 -11.65 4.94
C SER A 259 6.26 -11.94 3.45
N GLY A 260 5.99 -10.92 2.63
CA GLY A 260 5.79 -11.06 1.18
C GLY A 260 4.42 -11.59 0.76
N ARG A 261 3.51 -11.86 1.71
CA ARG A 261 2.22 -12.53 1.44
C ARG A 261 1.17 -11.62 0.79
N LEU A 262 1.40 -10.31 0.73
CA LEU A 262 0.52 -9.36 0.04
C LEU A 262 0.93 -9.10 -1.42
N PHE A 263 2.05 -9.66 -1.87
CA PHE A 263 2.52 -9.48 -3.24
C PHE A 263 2.00 -10.58 -4.16
N THR A 264 1.74 -10.21 -5.41
CA THR A 264 1.50 -11.16 -6.50
C THR A 264 2.85 -11.67 -7.04
N PRO A 265 3.09 -12.98 -7.11
CA PRO A 265 4.38 -13.55 -7.51
C PRO A 265 4.85 -13.07 -8.90
N ASP A 266 3.96 -13.01 -9.88
CA ASP A 266 4.22 -12.42 -11.19
C ASP A 266 3.16 -11.37 -11.51
N ALA A 267 3.22 -10.23 -10.81
CA ALA A 267 2.22 -9.18 -10.97
C ALA A 267 2.20 -8.62 -12.42
N TYR A 268 3.35 -8.56 -13.09
CA TYR A 268 3.36 -8.16 -14.50
C TYR A 268 2.57 -9.14 -15.38
N GLY A 269 2.85 -10.43 -15.28
CA GLY A 269 2.20 -11.46 -16.09
C GLY A 269 0.74 -11.68 -15.74
N ASP A 270 0.42 -11.67 -14.45
CA ASP A 270 -0.90 -12.05 -13.94
C ASP A 270 -1.88 -10.84 -13.87
N LEU A 271 -1.37 -9.62 -13.72
CA LEU A 271 -2.20 -8.43 -13.51
C LEU A 271 -2.03 -7.37 -14.61
N TYR A 272 -0.79 -6.89 -14.88
CA TYR A 272 -0.60 -5.74 -15.75
C TYR A 272 -0.68 -6.08 -17.24
N ARG A 273 -0.16 -7.23 -17.64
CA ARG A 273 -0.21 -7.67 -19.04
C ARG A 273 -1.64 -7.90 -19.54
N PRO A 274 -2.57 -8.50 -18.79
CA PRO A 274 -3.93 -8.74 -19.26
C PRO A 274 -4.86 -7.51 -19.14
N LEU A 275 -4.41 -6.37 -18.59
CA LEU A 275 -5.24 -5.17 -18.50
C LEU A 275 -5.65 -4.68 -19.89
N SER A 276 -6.95 -4.44 -20.05
CA SER A 276 -7.52 -3.67 -21.18
C SER A 276 -7.87 -2.23 -20.79
N THR A 277 -8.00 -1.96 -19.50
CA THR A 277 -8.27 -0.63 -18.95
C THR A 277 -7.15 0.34 -19.31
N PRO A 278 -7.43 1.53 -19.85
CA PRO A 278 -6.42 2.57 -20.06
C PRO A 278 -5.62 2.81 -18.79
N THR A 279 -4.30 2.66 -18.88
CA THR A 279 -3.44 2.68 -17.70
C THR A 279 -2.25 3.62 -17.90
N LEU A 280 -2.09 4.57 -16.97
CA LEU A 280 -0.93 5.46 -16.86
C LEU A 280 0.01 4.93 -15.76
N VAL A 281 1.30 4.89 -16.04
CA VAL A 281 2.34 4.70 -15.02
C VAL A 281 3.14 5.98 -14.86
N LEU A 282 3.20 6.48 -13.62
CA LEU A 282 4.04 7.60 -13.20
C LEU A 282 5.20 7.07 -12.36
N TYR A 283 6.41 7.38 -12.74
CA TYR A 283 7.61 6.84 -12.07
C TYR A 283 8.84 7.74 -12.28
N ASP A 284 9.88 7.52 -11.50
CA ASP A 284 11.27 7.82 -11.81
C ASP A 284 12.16 6.75 -11.18
N ARG A 285 12.75 7.02 -10.03
CA ARG A 285 13.49 6.06 -9.24
C ARG A 285 12.65 5.62 -8.05
N ASP A 286 12.96 4.44 -7.53
CA ASP A 286 12.35 3.94 -6.30
C ASP A 286 13.36 3.05 -5.56
N GLY A 287 13.48 3.26 -4.24
CA GLY A 287 14.39 2.49 -3.40
C GLY A 287 13.91 1.06 -3.11
N PHE A 288 12.66 0.72 -3.47
CA PHE A 288 12.01 -0.55 -3.13
C PHE A 288 11.46 -1.30 -4.34
N VAL A 289 11.22 -0.62 -5.46
CA VAL A 289 10.57 -1.16 -6.65
C VAL A 289 11.50 -1.15 -7.84
N SER A 290 11.48 -2.23 -8.63
CA SER A 290 12.16 -2.32 -9.92
C SER A 290 11.18 -2.10 -11.06
N PHE A 291 11.62 -1.42 -12.11
CA PHE A 291 10.86 -1.12 -13.32
C PHE A 291 11.42 -1.82 -14.56
N SER A 292 12.11 -2.96 -14.41
CA SER A 292 12.78 -3.66 -15.52
C SER A 292 11.82 -4.13 -16.62
N ARG A 293 10.56 -4.38 -16.32
CA ARG A 293 9.51 -4.75 -17.28
C ARG A 293 8.63 -3.58 -17.75
N LEU A 294 8.89 -2.37 -17.27
CA LEU A 294 8.13 -1.20 -17.70
C LEU A 294 8.24 -0.92 -19.21
N PRO A 295 9.39 -1.13 -19.88
CA PRO A 295 9.47 -1.02 -21.35
C PRO A 295 8.57 -2.01 -22.09
N LEU A 296 8.30 -3.20 -21.52
CA LEU A 296 7.34 -4.16 -22.10
C LEU A 296 5.91 -3.68 -21.89
N PHE A 297 5.60 -3.14 -20.71
CA PHE A 297 4.29 -2.55 -20.42
C PHE A 297 3.98 -1.38 -21.35
N ALA A 298 4.95 -0.51 -21.62
CA ALA A 298 4.80 0.65 -22.49
C ALA A 298 4.46 0.32 -23.96
N GLN A 299 4.62 -0.94 -24.38
CA GLN A 299 4.25 -1.41 -25.72
C GLN A 299 2.76 -1.80 -25.83
N GLN A 300 2.03 -1.87 -24.73
CA GLN A 300 0.61 -2.20 -24.75
C GLN A 300 -0.21 -1.00 -25.26
N PRO A 301 -1.25 -1.23 -26.08
CA PRO A 301 -2.02 -0.15 -26.72
C PRO A 301 -2.79 0.73 -25.71
N ASN A 302 -3.10 0.19 -24.54
CA ASN A 302 -3.79 0.89 -23.46
C ASN A 302 -2.84 1.51 -22.42
N ALA A 303 -1.53 1.36 -22.59
CA ALA A 303 -0.53 1.82 -21.64
C ALA A 303 0.02 3.21 -22.00
N ARG A 304 0.18 4.03 -20.99
CA ARG A 304 0.95 5.28 -21.05
C ARG A 304 1.97 5.30 -19.92
N VAL A 305 3.19 5.66 -20.22
CA VAL A 305 4.27 5.75 -19.24
C VAL A 305 4.82 7.17 -19.24
N VAL A 306 4.83 7.81 -18.09
CA VAL A 306 5.38 9.17 -17.92
C VAL A 306 6.39 9.15 -16.78
N ARG A 307 7.62 9.49 -17.11
CA ARG A 307 8.67 9.69 -16.12
C ARG A 307 8.54 11.08 -15.51
N ILE A 308 8.56 11.17 -14.18
CA ILE A 308 8.62 12.43 -13.43
C ILE A 308 10.08 12.58 -12.93
N PRO A 309 10.96 13.20 -13.71
CA PRO A 309 12.40 13.16 -13.46
C PRO A 309 12.74 13.81 -12.12
N ASP A 310 13.84 13.38 -11.52
CA ASP A 310 14.33 13.88 -10.23
C ASP A 310 13.35 13.71 -9.07
N THR A 311 12.64 12.57 -9.05
CA THR A 311 11.84 12.11 -7.93
C THR A 311 12.23 10.68 -7.54
N ASP A 312 11.78 10.24 -6.35
CA ASP A 312 11.84 8.86 -5.93
C ASP A 312 10.41 8.27 -5.82
N GLY A 313 10.13 7.33 -4.93
CA GLY A 313 8.89 6.55 -4.87
C GLY A 313 7.59 7.36 -4.69
N LEU A 314 7.68 8.63 -4.27
CA LEU A 314 6.54 9.51 -3.99
C LEU A 314 6.55 10.80 -4.84
N PRO A 315 6.55 10.69 -6.18
CA PRO A 315 6.65 11.86 -7.06
C PRO A 315 5.54 12.91 -6.85
N HIS A 316 4.37 12.51 -6.39
CA HIS A 316 3.24 13.40 -6.12
C HIS A 316 3.43 14.27 -4.86
N PHE A 317 4.37 13.93 -3.96
CA PHE A 317 4.85 14.83 -2.90
C PHE A 317 5.93 15.78 -3.41
N GLU A 318 6.86 15.26 -4.22
CA GLU A 318 8.05 16.00 -4.63
C GLU A 318 7.76 16.97 -5.78
N LYS A 319 6.91 16.57 -6.73
CA LYS A 319 6.53 17.34 -7.92
C LYS A 319 5.01 17.27 -8.19
N PRO A 320 4.18 17.78 -7.27
CA PRO A 320 2.72 17.66 -7.35
C PRO A 320 2.14 18.28 -8.63
N ALA A 321 2.68 19.40 -9.11
CA ALA A 321 2.20 20.06 -10.32
C ALA A 321 2.45 19.23 -11.58
N GLU A 322 3.63 18.59 -11.69
CA GLU A 322 3.99 17.74 -12.84
C GLU A 322 3.14 16.47 -12.85
N VAL A 323 2.97 15.84 -11.67
CA VAL A 323 2.09 14.67 -11.53
C VAL A 323 0.65 15.01 -11.88
N LYS A 324 0.12 16.14 -11.38
CA LYS A 324 -1.22 16.59 -11.74
C LYS A 324 -1.37 16.82 -13.23
N ALA A 325 -0.42 17.49 -13.88
CA ALA A 325 -0.46 17.75 -15.32
C ALA A 325 -0.46 16.44 -16.13
N ALA A 326 0.33 15.44 -15.73
CA ALA A 326 0.35 14.14 -16.39
C ALA A 326 -0.98 13.39 -16.23
N LEU A 327 -1.60 13.43 -15.05
CA LEU A 327 -2.92 12.84 -14.78
C LEU A 327 -4.00 13.53 -15.61
N ASP A 328 -4.06 14.87 -15.62
CA ASP A 328 -5.05 15.63 -16.39
C ASP A 328 -4.94 15.36 -17.88
N ALA A 329 -3.71 15.32 -18.42
CA ALA A 329 -3.46 14.99 -19.83
C ALA A 329 -3.85 13.55 -20.17
N PHE A 330 -3.67 12.60 -19.26
CA PHE A 330 -4.09 11.23 -19.43
C PHE A 330 -5.63 11.12 -19.48
N TRP A 331 -6.33 11.72 -18.54
CA TRP A 331 -7.80 11.69 -18.54
C TRP A 331 -8.43 12.45 -19.68
N ALA A 332 -7.82 13.54 -20.14
CA ALA A 332 -8.29 14.25 -21.33
C ALA A 332 -8.21 13.38 -22.60
N ALA A 333 -7.23 12.49 -22.68
CA ALA A 333 -7.04 11.59 -23.82
C ALA A 333 -7.87 10.28 -23.74
N THR A 334 -8.50 9.99 -22.58
CA THR A 334 -9.22 8.73 -22.33
C THR A 334 -10.73 8.92 -22.07
N ARG A 335 -11.21 10.15 -22.22
CA ARG A 335 -12.64 10.51 -22.09
C ARG A 335 -13.43 10.24 -23.36
#